data_7afcc3320120e6ea9455d68c620913de
#
_entry.id   7afcc3320120e6ea9455d68c620913de
#
_cell.length_a   1.000
_cell.length_b   1.000
_cell.length_c   1.000
_cell.angle_alpha   90.00
_cell.angle_beta   90.00
_cell.angle_gamma   90.00
#
_symmetry.space_group_name_H-M   'P 1'
#
loop_
_entity.id
_entity.type
_entity.pdbx_description
1 polymer ?
#
loop_
_entity_poly.entity_id
_entity_poly.type
_entity_poly.pdbx_seq_one_letter_code
_entity_poly.pdbx_strand_id
1 'polypeptide(L)'
;PERVAMATTDGRYRLASGEYVGLNEADPLAGNRLLAVASTGSRIYLAAPLSEDFAAEAGRWIENVGWDSRAARAVARSELRIGALIVATRQASGPAVRKLTVDAICRAASKEGLSMFDFNDDVQALQTRIATLAEWHPELNLPQVDTGSVLATAAEWLPMYIGKANTAQELKKIDMTAVIRGMLSYEQQNALDTLAPASLKLPAGRTARI
;
A
#
# COMPACT_ATOMS: atom_id res chain seq x y z
N PRO A 1 27.51 6.27 14.11
CA PRO A 1 26.85 6.17 12.82
C PRO A 1 26.60 7.54 12.16
N GLU A 2 26.45 8.62 12.94
CA GLU A 2 26.11 9.97 12.44
C GLU A 2 27.19 10.62 11.55
N ARG A 3 28.41 10.13 11.62
CA ARG A 3 29.59 10.65 10.89
C ARG A 3 29.89 9.91 9.58
N VAL A 4 28.91 9.23 9.01
CA VAL A 4 29.02 8.65 7.66
C VAL A 4 28.46 9.63 6.66
N ALA A 5 29.15 9.83 5.54
CA ALA A 5 28.69 10.62 4.42
C ALA A 5 28.63 9.78 3.16
N MET A 6 27.64 10.01 2.31
CA MET A 6 27.46 9.34 1.03
C MET A 6 27.40 10.37 -0.09
N ALA A 7 28.15 10.13 -1.16
CA ALA A 7 28.13 10.96 -2.36
C ALA A 7 26.74 10.97 -2.99
N THR A 8 26.32 12.14 -3.46
CA THR A 8 25.07 12.37 -4.18
C THR A 8 25.36 12.66 -5.65
N THR A 9 24.36 12.54 -6.50
CA THR A 9 24.48 12.72 -7.95
C THR A 9 24.85 14.15 -8.36
N ASP A 10 24.67 15.13 -7.47
CA ASP A 10 24.98 16.54 -7.68
C ASP A 10 26.39 16.93 -7.18
N GLY A 11 27.26 15.96 -6.88
CA GLY A 11 28.63 16.16 -6.44
C GLY A 11 28.79 16.56 -4.97
N ARG A 12 27.70 16.61 -4.21
CA ARG A 12 27.73 16.84 -2.76
C ARG A 12 27.75 15.51 -2.00
N TYR A 13 27.90 15.62 -0.70
CA TYR A 13 27.78 14.50 0.22
C TYR A 13 26.60 14.71 1.15
N ARG A 14 25.83 13.66 1.40
CA ARG A 14 24.79 13.65 2.41
C ARG A 14 25.30 12.91 3.64
N LEU A 15 25.19 13.55 4.80
CA LEU A 15 25.55 12.93 6.08
C LEU A 15 24.45 11.97 6.55
N ALA A 16 24.79 11.05 7.42
CA ALA A 16 23.85 10.16 8.10
C ALA A 16 22.86 10.94 9.01
N SER A 17 23.17 12.16 9.40
CA SER A 17 22.23 13.11 10.04
C SER A 17 21.13 13.62 9.09
N GLY A 18 21.37 13.51 7.77
CA GLY A 18 20.48 14.03 6.72
C GLY A 18 20.96 15.32 6.08
N GLU A 19 21.95 16.00 6.65
CA GLU A 19 22.50 17.25 6.15
C GLU A 19 23.33 17.04 4.88
N TYR A 20 23.40 18.08 4.03
CA TYR A 20 24.20 18.08 2.82
C TYR A 20 25.43 18.96 3.05
N VAL A 21 26.60 18.45 2.70
CA VAL A 21 27.89 19.12 2.84
C VAL A 21 28.68 19.01 1.54
N GLY A 22 29.50 20.03 1.27
CA GLY A 22 30.39 20.03 0.11
C GLY A 22 31.71 19.31 0.41
N LEU A 23 32.38 18.82 -0.65
CA LEU A 23 33.79 18.45 -0.66
C LEU A 23 34.45 19.21 -1.82
N ASN A 24 35.70 19.61 -1.66
CA ASN A 24 36.42 20.25 -2.76
C ASN A 24 36.61 19.23 -3.90
N GLU A 25 36.24 19.62 -5.12
CA GLU A 25 36.38 18.74 -6.30
C GLU A 25 37.84 18.26 -6.55
N ALA A 26 38.81 19.05 -6.14
CA ALA A 26 40.25 18.69 -6.21
C ALA A 26 40.72 17.82 -5.04
N ASP A 27 39.84 17.50 -4.08
CA ASP A 27 40.18 16.65 -2.95
C ASP A 27 40.37 15.20 -3.43
N PRO A 28 41.46 14.49 -3.03
CA PRO A 28 41.66 13.09 -3.38
C PRO A 28 40.52 12.16 -2.94
N LEU A 29 39.72 12.58 -1.98
CA LEU A 29 38.49 11.84 -1.52
C LEU A 29 37.30 12.05 -2.43
N ALA A 30 37.36 13.06 -3.33
CA ALA A 30 36.28 13.24 -4.31
C ALA A 30 36.16 11.99 -5.20
N GLY A 31 34.94 11.49 -5.37
CA GLY A 31 34.70 10.24 -6.11
C GLY A 31 34.55 8.99 -5.22
N ASN A 32 34.95 9.04 -3.94
CA ASN A 32 34.58 7.95 -3.03
C ASN A 32 33.12 8.01 -2.70
N ARG A 33 32.44 6.87 -2.80
CA ARG A 33 31.01 6.78 -2.54
C ARG A 33 30.65 7.03 -1.07
N LEU A 34 31.47 6.49 -0.16
CA LEU A 34 31.25 6.59 1.29
C LEU A 34 32.48 7.14 1.98
N LEU A 35 32.27 8.05 2.92
CA LEU A 35 33.31 8.67 3.73
C LEU A 35 32.98 8.58 5.22
N ALA A 36 33.99 8.31 6.05
CA ALA A 36 33.96 8.57 7.49
C ALA A 36 34.39 10.01 7.73
N VAL A 37 33.48 10.85 8.22
CA VAL A 37 33.74 12.28 8.43
C VAL A 37 34.13 12.54 9.88
N ALA A 38 35.34 13.00 10.08
CA ALA A 38 35.82 13.38 11.41
C ALA A 38 35.49 14.84 11.76
N SER A 39 35.56 15.74 10.76
CA SER A 39 35.28 17.16 10.94
C SER A 39 34.50 17.73 9.74
N THR A 40 33.40 18.41 10.03
CA THR A 40 32.51 19.05 9.06
C THR A 40 31.95 20.36 9.57
N GLY A 41 31.63 21.25 8.67
CA GLY A 41 30.85 22.48 8.83
C GLY A 41 30.04 22.67 7.54
N SER A 42 30.19 23.78 6.83
CA SER A 42 29.60 23.97 5.49
C SER A 42 30.19 23.02 4.44
N ARG A 43 31.37 22.44 4.74
CA ARG A 43 32.07 21.43 3.93
C ARG A 43 32.76 20.39 4.82
N ILE A 44 33.22 19.30 4.20
CA ILE A 44 34.03 18.30 4.87
C ILE A 44 35.47 18.82 4.96
N TYR A 45 36.03 18.84 6.16
CA TYR A 45 37.40 19.27 6.44
C TYR A 45 38.34 18.08 6.66
N LEU A 46 37.85 17.01 7.27
CA LEU A 46 38.62 15.81 7.53
C LEU A 46 37.76 14.59 7.40
N ALA A 47 38.14 13.68 6.52
CA ALA A 47 37.44 12.41 6.29
C ALA A 47 38.39 11.32 5.83
N ALA A 48 37.93 10.09 5.85
CA ALA A 48 38.60 8.92 5.27
C ALA A 48 37.58 8.12 4.43
N PRO A 49 38.02 7.40 3.38
CA PRO A 49 37.15 6.54 2.61
C PRO A 49 36.65 5.37 3.46
N LEU A 50 35.39 4.99 3.26
CA LEU A 50 34.78 3.81 3.89
C LEU A 50 34.53 2.72 2.84
N SER A 51 34.75 1.47 3.24
CA SER A 51 34.42 0.31 2.41
C SER A 51 32.91 0.01 2.44
N GLU A 52 32.43 -0.67 1.40
CA GLU A 52 31.06 -1.20 1.34
C GLU A 52 30.79 -2.23 2.46
N ASP A 53 31.80 -3.00 2.85
CA ASP A 53 31.70 -3.98 3.94
C ASP A 53 31.38 -3.30 5.28
N PHE A 54 32.00 -2.17 5.56
CA PHE A 54 31.68 -1.38 6.73
C PHE A 54 30.21 -0.92 6.70
N ALA A 55 29.71 -0.52 5.54
CA ALA A 55 28.32 -0.10 5.41
C ALA A 55 27.35 -1.27 5.67
N ALA A 56 27.73 -2.48 5.28
CA ALA A 56 26.95 -3.68 5.56
C ALA A 56 26.89 -4.03 7.06
N GLU A 57 27.98 -3.82 7.78
CA GLU A 57 28.05 -4.04 9.24
C GLU A 57 27.35 -2.95 10.05
N ALA A 58 27.57 -1.68 9.70
CA ALA A 58 27.06 -0.52 10.42
C ALA A 58 25.59 -0.22 10.10
N GLY A 59 25.11 -0.66 8.94
CA GLY A 59 23.77 -0.42 8.45
C GLY A 59 22.74 -1.39 9.01
N ARG A 60 21.48 -0.97 8.93
CA ARG A 60 20.33 -1.85 9.25
C ARG A 60 19.45 -1.98 8.02
N TRP A 61 19.04 -3.21 7.72
CA TRP A 61 18.03 -3.46 6.70
C TRP A 61 16.66 -3.10 7.24
N ILE A 62 15.99 -2.18 6.56
CA ILE A 62 14.63 -1.72 6.88
C ILE A 62 13.75 -2.01 5.68
N GLU A 63 12.65 -2.70 5.93
CA GLU A 63 11.66 -2.98 4.90
C GLU A 63 10.74 -1.77 4.71
N ASN A 64 10.69 -1.29 3.49
CA ASN A 64 9.84 -0.19 3.07
C ASN A 64 8.81 -0.73 2.06
N VAL A 65 7.54 -0.73 2.45
CA VAL A 65 6.44 -1.24 1.63
C VAL A 65 5.40 -0.15 1.46
N GLY A 66 5.03 0.12 0.23
CA GLY A 66 4.05 1.14 -0.11
C GLY A 66 3.31 0.82 -1.40
N TRP A 67 2.26 1.57 -1.66
CA TRP A 67 1.56 1.57 -2.93
C TRP A 67 2.16 2.64 -3.85
N ASP A 68 2.55 2.25 -5.05
CA ASP A 68 2.98 3.16 -6.11
C ASP A 68 1.79 3.46 -7.02
N SER A 69 1.19 4.64 -6.86
CA SER A 69 0.01 5.07 -7.63
C SER A 69 0.29 5.20 -9.13
N ARG A 70 1.54 5.54 -9.52
CA ARG A 70 1.92 5.65 -10.94
C ARG A 70 2.06 4.28 -11.59
N ALA A 71 2.68 3.35 -10.90
CA ALA A 71 2.85 1.99 -11.37
C ALA A 71 1.63 1.10 -11.09
N ALA A 72 0.63 1.62 -10.34
CA ALA A 72 -0.58 0.95 -9.90
C ALA A 72 -0.30 -0.42 -9.27
N ARG A 73 0.70 -0.47 -8.38
CA ARG A 73 1.12 -1.71 -7.70
C ARG A 73 1.75 -1.44 -6.34
N ALA A 74 1.71 -2.47 -5.50
CA ALA A 74 2.51 -2.49 -4.28
C ALA A 74 4.00 -2.68 -4.60
N VAL A 75 4.86 -1.90 -3.93
CA VAL A 75 6.31 -1.98 -4.04
C VAL A 75 6.88 -2.28 -2.67
N ALA A 76 7.68 -3.33 -2.58
CA ALA A 76 8.37 -3.73 -1.37
C ALA A 76 9.89 -3.69 -1.61
N ARG A 77 10.58 -2.87 -0.85
CA ARG A 77 12.04 -2.72 -0.90
C ARG A 77 12.63 -2.92 0.48
N SER A 78 13.76 -3.57 0.53
CA SER A 78 14.59 -3.63 1.72
C SER A 78 15.76 -2.66 1.51
N GLU A 79 15.88 -1.68 2.39
CA GLU A 79 16.86 -0.60 2.31
C GLU A 79 17.89 -0.77 3.43
N LEU A 80 19.17 -0.83 3.07
CA LEU A 80 20.26 -0.78 4.03
C LEU A 80 20.47 0.69 4.41
N ARG A 81 20.14 1.04 5.64
CA ARG A 81 20.21 2.40 6.13
C ARG A 81 21.28 2.59 7.19
N ILE A 82 21.98 3.72 7.08
CA ILE A 82 22.85 4.28 8.12
C ILE A 82 22.31 5.70 8.40
N GLY A 83 21.57 5.85 9.48
CA GLY A 83 20.84 7.08 9.75
C GLY A 83 19.86 7.43 8.60
N ALA A 84 20.02 8.64 8.03
CA ALA A 84 19.23 9.11 6.90
C ALA A 84 19.73 8.61 5.52
N LEU A 85 20.85 7.89 5.46
CA LEU A 85 21.43 7.38 4.22
C LEU A 85 20.80 6.05 3.82
N ILE A 86 20.46 5.90 2.54
CA ILE A 86 20.10 4.62 1.93
C ILE A 86 21.32 4.14 1.14
N VAL A 87 22.10 3.24 1.75
CA VAL A 87 23.37 2.78 1.19
C VAL A 87 23.16 1.71 0.11
N ALA A 88 22.18 0.84 0.31
CA ALA A 88 21.82 -0.18 -0.68
C ALA A 88 20.30 -0.42 -0.66
N THR A 89 19.78 -0.91 -1.77
CA THR A 89 18.38 -1.29 -1.92
C THR A 89 18.30 -2.64 -2.61
N ARG A 90 17.45 -3.53 -2.10
CA ARG A 90 17.10 -4.80 -2.74
C ARG A 90 15.60 -5.04 -2.68
N GLN A 91 15.11 -5.93 -3.52
CA GLN A 91 13.71 -6.34 -3.45
C GLN A 91 13.46 -7.08 -2.13
N ALA A 92 12.42 -6.67 -1.41
CA ALA A 92 11.99 -7.34 -0.19
C ALA A 92 11.01 -8.47 -0.53
N SER A 93 11.09 -9.59 0.21
CA SER A 93 10.22 -10.75 0.05
C SER A 93 10.06 -11.48 1.39
N GLY A 94 9.07 -12.35 1.46
CA GLY A 94 8.82 -13.17 2.64
C GLY A 94 7.48 -12.87 3.33
N PRO A 95 7.09 -13.67 4.34
CA PRO A 95 5.78 -13.55 5.00
C PRO A 95 5.55 -12.20 5.68
N ALA A 96 6.58 -11.66 6.36
CA ALA A 96 6.51 -10.35 7.01
C ALA A 96 6.26 -9.23 5.97
N VAL A 97 6.96 -9.28 4.84
CA VAL A 97 6.77 -8.32 3.74
C VAL A 97 5.37 -8.46 3.15
N ARG A 98 4.84 -9.68 3.04
CA ARG A 98 3.47 -9.88 2.55
C ARG A 98 2.45 -9.19 3.43
N LYS A 99 2.57 -9.28 4.75
CA LYS A 99 1.69 -8.57 5.68
C LYS A 99 1.76 -7.06 5.47
N LEU A 100 2.97 -6.49 5.42
CA LEU A 100 3.18 -5.06 5.16
C LEU A 100 2.62 -4.63 3.79
N THR A 101 2.68 -5.51 2.79
CA THR A 101 2.10 -5.26 1.45
C THR A 101 0.58 -5.17 1.52
N VAL A 102 -0.08 -6.09 2.22
CA VAL A 102 -1.53 -6.06 2.42
C VAL A 102 -1.93 -4.78 3.16
N ASP A 103 -1.24 -4.42 4.23
CA ASP A 103 -1.48 -3.20 4.99
C ASP A 103 -1.30 -1.93 4.11
N ALA A 104 -0.30 -1.93 3.22
CA ALA A 104 -0.08 -0.82 2.29
C ALA A 104 -1.20 -0.70 1.26
N ILE A 105 -1.69 -1.83 0.73
CA ILE A 105 -2.82 -1.86 -0.20
C ILE A 105 -4.11 -1.42 0.49
N CYS A 106 -4.37 -1.85 1.73
CA CYS A 106 -5.52 -1.40 2.52
C CYS A 106 -5.52 0.12 2.72
N ARG A 107 -4.36 0.70 3.05
CA ARG A 107 -4.23 2.16 3.15
C ARG A 107 -4.42 2.90 1.83
N ALA A 108 -4.01 2.29 0.72
CA ALA A 108 -4.22 2.86 -0.61
C ALA A 108 -5.69 2.77 -1.04
N ALA A 109 -6.38 1.69 -0.68
CA ALA A 109 -7.78 1.46 -1.03
C ALA A 109 -8.70 2.59 -0.56
N SER A 110 -8.48 3.15 0.63
CA SER A 110 -9.27 4.27 1.13
C SER A 110 -9.07 5.58 0.34
N LYS A 111 -7.99 5.70 -0.45
CA LYS A 111 -7.65 6.90 -1.23
C LYS A 111 -7.89 6.73 -2.72
N GLU A 112 -7.57 5.56 -3.26
CA GLU A 112 -7.53 5.25 -4.68
C GLU A 112 -8.41 4.06 -5.06
N GLY A 113 -9.26 3.58 -4.15
CA GLY A 113 -9.99 2.32 -4.28
C GLY A 113 -10.84 2.19 -5.55
N LEU A 114 -11.41 3.29 -6.06
CA LEU A 114 -12.16 3.30 -7.33
C LEU A 114 -11.29 2.90 -8.53
N SER A 115 -9.99 3.16 -8.51
CA SER A 115 -9.07 2.72 -9.54
C SER A 115 -8.55 1.30 -9.33
N MET A 116 -8.65 0.78 -8.11
CA MET A 116 -8.11 -0.50 -7.66
C MET A 116 -9.11 -1.65 -7.74
N PHE A 117 -10.41 -1.38 -7.54
CA PHE A 117 -11.47 -2.40 -7.51
C PHE A 117 -12.54 -2.11 -8.55
N ASP A 118 -13.26 -3.16 -8.97
CA ASP A 118 -14.34 -3.06 -9.95
C ASP A 118 -15.71 -2.98 -9.26
N PHE A 119 -16.26 -1.76 -9.19
CA PHE A 119 -17.62 -1.50 -8.70
C PHE A 119 -18.60 -1.41 -9.89
N ASN A 120 -18.75 -2.52 -10.60
CA ASN A 120 -19.63 -2.64 -11.78
C ASN A 120 -21.10 -2.53 -11.43
N ASP A 121 -21.96 -2.57 -12.47
CA ASP A 121 -23.42 -2.42 -12.33
C ASP A 121 -24.04 -3.47 -11.39
N ASP A 122 -23.52 -4.70 -11.36
CA ASP A 122 -24.02 -5.74 -10.46
C ASP A 122 -23.74 -5.42 -9.00
N VAL A 123 -22.56 -4.86 -8.72
CA VAL A 123 -22.19 -4.38 -7.38
C VAL A 123 -23.09 -3.21 -6.97
N GLN A 124 -23.31 -2.24 -7.87
CA GLN A 124 -24.13 -1.07 -7.59
C GLN A 124 -25.60 -1.47 -7.36
N ALA A 125 -26.13 -2.41 -8.15
CA ALA A 125 -27.46 -2.95 -7.94
C ALA A 125 -27.60 -3.65 -6.58
N LEU A 126 -26.60 -4.43 -6.16
CA LEU A 126 -26.58 -5.05 -4.84
C LEU A 126 -26.54 -4.01 -3.72
N GLN A 127 -25.69 -2.99 -3.84
CA GLN A 127 -25.61 -1.89 -2.87
C GLN A 127 -26.97 -1.17 -2.73
N THR A 128 -27.63 -0.88 -3.85
CA THR A 128 -28.94 -0.23 -3.87
C THR A 128 -30.01 -1.10 -3.17
N ARG A 129 -30.05 -2.40 -3.46
CA ARG A 129 -30.97 -3.35 -2.82
C ARG A 129 -30.78 -3.40 -1.30
N ILE A 130 -29.53 -3.45 -0.84
CA ILE A 130 -29.21 -3.47 0.60
C ILE A 130 -29.61 -2.14 1.25
N ALA A 131 -29.33 -1.00 0.62
CA ALA A 131 -29.69 0.31 1.13
C ALA A 131 -31.22 0.47 1.24
N THR A 132 -31.99 0.06 0.20
CA THR A 132 -33.44 0.09 0.21
C THR A 132 -34.00 -0.82 1.31
N LEU A 133 -33.46 -2.02 1.47
CA LEU A 133 -33.86 -2.94 2.52
C LEU A 133 -33.57 -2.38 3.91
N ALA A 134 -32.44 -1.72 4.10
CA ALA A 134 -32.08 -1.07 5.37
C ALA A 134 -33.04 0.06 5.74
N GLU A 135 -33.54 0.81 4.74
CA GLU A 135 -34.53 1.87 4.94
C GLU A 135 -35.89 1.31 5.34
N TRP A 136 -36.35 0.23 4.70
CA TRP A 136 -37.65 -0.36 4.94
C TRP A 136 -37.68 -1.29 6.15
N HIS A 137 -36.54 -1.89 6.50
CA HIS A 137 -36.41 -2.86 7.59
C HIS A 137 -35.25 -2.50 8.50
N PRO A 138 -35.31 -1.37 9.24
CA PRO A 138 -34.22 -0.91 10.10
C PRO A 138 -33.88 -1.91 11.22
N GLU A 139 -34.83 -2.77 11.58
CA GLU A 139 -34.65 -3.84 12.58
C GLU A 139 -33.60 -4.89 12.14
N LEU A 140 -33.29 -5.01 10.84
CA LEU A 140 -32.27 -5.93 10.33
C LEU A 140 -30.84 -5.45 10.59
N ASN A 141 -30.66 -4.19 11.01
CA ASN A 141 -29.34 -3.60 11.29
C ASN A 141 -28.31 -3.88 10.18
N LEU A 142 -28.71 -3.69 8.92
CA LEU A 142 -27.84 -3.93 7.78
C LEU A 142 -26.63 -2.97 7.80
N PRO A 143 -25.40 -3.45 7.44
CA PRO A 143 -24.26 -2.58 7.37
C PRO A 143 -24.37 -1.59 6.20
N GLN A 144 -23.67 -0.46 6.31
CA GLN A 144 -23.48 0.45 5.20
C GLN A 144 -22.50 -0.18 4.21
N VAL A 145 -22.97 -0.40 2.98
CA VAL A 145 -22.20 -1.06 1.91
C VAL A 145 -22.03 -0.17 0.68
N ASP A 146 -22.26 1.14 0.82
CA ASP A 146 -21.90 2.07 -0.23
C ASP A 146 -20.39 1.99 -0.53
N THR A 147 -20.01 2.40 -1.73
CA THR A 147 -18.63 2.27 -2.19
C THR A 147 -17.62 2.92 -1.24
N GLY A 148 -17.96 4.09 -0.68
CA GLY A 148 -17.10 4.80 0.28
C GLY A 148 -16.89 4.00 1.57
N SER A 149 -17.98 3.49 2.15
CA SER A 149 -17.96 2.67 3.38
C SER A 149 -17.18 1.35 3.18
N VAL A 150 -17.40 0.68 2.05
CA VAL A 150 -16.65 -0.55 1.70
C VAL A 150 -15.15 -0.27 1.58
N LEU A 151 -14.76 0.82 0.93
CA LEU A 151 -13.36 1.20 0.79
C LEU A 151 -12.74 1.67 2.12
N ALA A 152 -13.50 2.34 2.96
CA ALA A 152 -13.04 2.77 4.29
C ALA A 152 -12.73 1.58 5.21
N THR A 153 -13.49 0.48 5.08
CA THR A 153 -13.31 -0.76 5.86
C THR A 153 -12.42 -1.80 5.16
N ALA A 154 -11.64 -1.41 4.16
CA ALA A 154 -10.79 -2.33 3.39
C ALA A 154 -9.84 -3.18 4.26
N ALA A 155 -9.37 -2.66 5.38
CA ALA A 155 -8.52 -3.39 6.31
C ALA A 155 -9.20 -4.63 6.93
N GLU A 156 -10.53 -4.65 6.99
CA GLU A 156 -11.32 -5.73 7.60
C GLU A 156 -11.56 -6.88 6.63
N TRP A 157 -11.89 -6.58 5.38
CA TRP A 157 -12.27 -7.59 4.40
C TRP A 157 -11.16 -7.96 3.41
N LEU A 158 -10.34 -6.99 2.97
CA LEU A 158 -9.35 -7.21 1.91
C LEU A 158 -8.35 -8.34 2.22
N PRO A 159 -7.84 -8.53 3.46
CA PRO A 159 -6.94 -9.62 3.76
C PRO A 159 -7.46 -11.02 3.40
N MET A 160 -8.78 -11.22 3.44
CA MET A 160 -9.44 -12.50 3.12
C MET A 160 -9.55 -12.75 1.60
N TYR A 161 -9.63 -11.68 0.80
CA TYR A 161 -9.90 -11.78 -0.64
C TYR A 161 -8.69 -11.50 -1.52
N ILE A 162 -7.65 -10.85 -0.99
CA ILE A 162 -6.51 -10.35 -1.77
C ILE A 162 -5.64 -11.49 -2.35
N GLY A 163 -5.62 -12.67 -1.73
CA GLY A 163 -4.80 -13.79 -2.21
C GLY A 163 -3.33 -13.40 -2.41
N LYS A 164 -2.85 -13.44 -3.65
CA LYS A 164 -1.48 -13.04 -4.04
C LYS A 164 -1.43 -11.70 -4.79
N ALA A 165 -2.56 -11.01 -4.96
CA ALA A 165 -2.62 -9.78 -5.73
C ALA A 165 -1.71 -8.68 -5.16
N ASN A 166 -1.02 -7.98 -6.08
CA ASN A 166 -0.11 -6.88 -5.76
C ASN A 166 -0.29 -5.69 -6.72
N THR A 167 -1.09 -5.85 -7.78
CA THR A 167 -1.34 -4.82 -8.80
C THR A 167 -2.82 -4.47 -8.86
N ALA A 168 -3.16 -3.26 -9.31
CA ALA A 168 -4.54 -2.85 -9.50
C ALA A 168 -5.29 -3.78 -10.48
N GLN A 169 -4.62 -4.29 -11.51
CA GLN A 169 -5.22 -5.24 -12.46
C GLN A 169 -5.62 -6.56 -11.79
N GLU A 170 -4.82 -7.02 -10.83
CA GLU A 170 -5.13 -8.22 -10.05
C GLU A 170 -6.23 -7.95 -9.03
N LEU A 171 -6.20 -6.78 -8.38
CA LEU A 171 -7.21 -6.37 -7.41
C LEU A 171 -8.59 -6.18 -8.04
N LYS A 172 -8.68 -5.69 -9.28
CA LYS A 172 -9.94 -5.61 -10.05
C LYS A 172 -10.60 -6.96 -10.32
N LYS A 173 -9.87 -8.06 -10.17
CA LYS A 173 -10.43 -9.43 -10.32
C LYS A 173 -11.13 -9.93 -9.05
N ILE A 174 -11.03 -9.19 -7.94
CA ILE A 174 -11.74 -9.51 -6.72
C ILE A 174 -13.25 -9.29 -6.97
N ASP A 175 -14.04 -10.32 -6.71
CA ASP A 175 -15.49 -10.24 -6.81
C ASP A 175 -16.05 -9.37 -5.67
N MET A 176 -16.31 -8.10 -5.96
CA MET A 176 -16.87 -7.16 -5.00
C MET A 176 -18.28 -7.51 -4.58
N THR A 177 -19.03 -8.26 -5.40
CA THR A 177 -20.34 -8.79 -5.00
C THR A 177 -20.21 -9.80 -3.87
N ALA A 178 -19.23 -10.70 -3.99
CA ALA A 178 -18.92 -11.67 -2.92
C ALA A 178 -18.40 -10.98 -1.66
N VAL A 179 -17.59 -9.93 -1.79
CA VAL A 179 -17.09 -9.12 -0.67
C VAL A 179 -18.27 -8.51 0.09
N ILE A 180 -19.18 -7.81 -0.60
CA ILE A 180 -20.34 -7.15 0.02
C ILE A 180 -21.28 -8.16 0.66
N ARG A 181 -21.57 -9.28 -0.02
CA ARG A 181 -22.35 -10.36 0.58
C ARG A 181 -21.69 -10.94 1.84
N GLY A 182 -20.37 -11.07 1.83
CA GLY A 182 -19.61 -11.52 2.99
C GLY A 182 -19.62 -10.59 4.21
N MET A 183 -20.01 -9.32 4.03
CA MET A 183 -20.24 -8.37 5.12
C MET A 183 -21.60 -8.58 5.83
N LEU A 184 -22.52 -9.30 5.21
CA LEU A 184 -23.83 -9.58 5.74
C LEU A 184 -23.82 -10.89 6.56
N SER A 185 -24.55 -10.91 7.65
CA SER A 185 -24.83 -12.16 8.38
C SER A 185 -25.70 -13.10 7.53
N TYR A 186 -25.76 -14.37 7.90
CA TYR A 186 -26.62 -15.34 7.22
C TYR A 186 -28.10 -14.92 7.20
N GLU A 187 -28.60 -14.38 8.32
CA GLU A 187 -29.98 -13.88 8.43
C GLU A 187 -30.22 -12.69 7.51
N GLN A 188 -29.27 -11.76 7.45
CA GLN A 188 -29.33 -10.59 6.58
C GLN A 188 -29.28 -10.98 5.10
N GLN A 189 -28.49 -11.98 4.71
CA GLN A 189 -28.44 -12.50 3.35
C GLN A 189 -29.79 -13.14 2.96
N ASN A 190 -30.40 -13.94 3.85
CA ASN A 190 -31.71 -14.54 3.62
C ASN A 190 -32.81 -13.47 3.50
N ALA A 191 -32.80 -12.47 4.36
CA ALA A 191 -33.71 -11.35 4.27
C ALA A 191 -33.56 -10.58 2.94
N LEU A 192 -32.32 -10.31 2.52
CA LEU A 192 -32.03 -9.66 1.24
C LEU A 192 -32.61 -10.45 0.05
N ASP A 193 -32.37 -11.76 0.03
CA ASP A 193 -32.80 -12.60 -1.10
C ASP A 193 -34.32 -12.83 -1.12
N THR A 194 -34.99 -12.72 0.05
CA THR A 194 -36.43 -12.89 0.18
C THR A 194 -37.19 -11.58 -0.04
N LEU A 195 -36.79 -10.50 0.60
CA LEU A 195 -37.53 -9.23 0.64
C LEU A 195 -37.14 -8.28 -0.49
N ALA A 196 -35.84 -8.36 -0.94
CA ALA A 196 -35.34 -7.57 -2.05
C ALA A 196 -34.61 -8.44 -3.08
N PRO A 197 -35.27 -9.39 -3.77
CA PRO A 197 -34.65 -10.32 -4.72
C PRO A 197 -34.04 -9.57 -5.90
N ALA A 198 -32.97 -10.12 -6.49
CA ALA A 198 -32.30 -9.53 -7.67
C ALA A 198 -33.15 -9.61 -8.95
N SER A 199 -34.17 -10.47 -8.96
CA SER A 199 -35.07 -10.64 -10.09
C SER A 199 -36.43 -11.17 -9.63
N LEU A 200 -37.49 -10.74 -10.30
CA LEU A 200 -38.86 -11.22 -10.07
C LEU A 200 -39.34 -12.01 -11.30
N LYS A 201 -40.01 -13.13 -11.05
CA LYS A 201 -40.78 -13.84 -12.07
C LYS A 201 -42.11 -13.14 -12.27
N LEU A 202 -42.31 -12.59 -13.44
CA LEU A 202 -43.58 -11.97 -13.82
C LEU A 202 -44.65 -13.04 -14.14
N PRO A 203 -45.96 -12.74 -13.98
CA PRO A 203 -47.03 -13.67 -14.30
C PRO A 203 -46.99 -14.19 -15.75
N ALA A 204 -46.42 -13.43 -16.68
CA ALA A 204 -46.23 -13.81 -18.07
C ALA A 204 -45.03 -14.78 -18.33
N GLY A 205 -44.40 -15.35 -17.28
CA GLY A 205 -43.30 -16.27 -17.38
C GLY A 205 -41.95 -15.65 -17.68
N ARG A 206 -41.87 -14.31 -17.81
CA ARG A 206 -40.59 -13.57 -17.99
C ARG A 206 -39.97 -13.25 -16.63
N THR A 207 -38.66 -13.25 -16.56
CA THR A 207 -37.93 -12.77 -15.39
C THR A 207 -37.52 -11.32 -15.65
N ALA A 208 -37.93 -10.41 -14.75
CA ALA A 208 -37.44 -9.03 -14.74
C ALA A 208 -36.33 -8.91 -13.70
N ARG A 209 -35.25 -8.26 -14.07
CA ARG A 209 -34.18 -7.85 -13.16
C ARG A 209 -34.64 -6.55 -12.47
N ILE A 210 -34.38 -6.44 -11.19
CA ILE A 210 -34.70 -5.26 -10.39
C ILE A 210 -33.44 -4.47 -10.14
#